data_9e804a936e7c4ca679f1e800e5836282
#
_entry.id   9e804a936e7c4ca679f1e800e5836282
#
_cell.length_a   1.000
_cell.length_b   1.000
_cell.length_c   1.000
_cell.angle_alpha   90.00
_cell.angle_beta   90.00
_cell.angle_gamma   90.00
#
_symmetry.space_group_name_H-M   'P 1'
#
loop_
_entity.id
_entity.type
_entity.pdbx_description
1 polymer ?
#
loop_
_entity_poly.entity_id
_entity_poly.type
_entity_poly.pdbx_seq_one_letter_code
_entity_poly.pdbx_strand_id
1 'polypeptide(L)'
;EEKANNDFNIEFSRLSLEDQKRFMEAYGPRNEAFLANRPEGEALIRWKYQRYMQDYLRCVRSLDDEVGRLLDYLDEQGLTDNTLIVYTSDQGFYMGEHGWFDKRFMYEESFRTPLIISWPGHVAPGTVCDALVQNIDYAPTLLDVAGVDIPSEMWGVPLSALFEDGKAPDNWRDELYYHYWDYPAIHNVRRHDGIITRDFKLIHFKDEGGGNGRKDAPIDAWEFYDLRVDPTEVRNAYDDPRYAETVSRMKKRLSDKRAELGVDERKFDLEAWKNRK
;
A
#
# COMPACT_ATOMS: atom_id res chain seq x y z
N GLU A 1 24.15 3.67 7.77
CA GLU A 1 24.82 2.38 8.02
C GLU A 1 24.78 1.98 9.51
N GLU A 2 25.20 2.84 10.43
CA GLU A 2 25.27 2.53 11.87
C GLU A 2 23.90 2.18 12.47
N LYS A 3 22.84 2.90 12.10
CA LYS A 3 21.46 2.62 12.54
C LYS A 3 20.95 1.29 11.98
N ALA A 4 21.17 1.01 10.71
CA ALA A 4 20.75 -0.25 10.09
C ALA A 4 21.46 -1.46 10.69
N ASN A 5 22.75 -1.34 11.02
CA ASN A 5 23.50 -2.38 11.73
C ASN A 5 22.97 -2.61 13.14
N ASN A 6 22.56 -1.55 13.82
CA ASN A 6 22.01 -1.65 15.17
C ASN A 6 20.62 -2.33 15.17
N ASP A 7 19.75 -1.97 14.25
CA ASP A 7 18.43 -2.59 14.10
C ASP A 7 18.57 -4.08 13.74
N PHE A 8 19.46 -4.44 12.84
CA PHE A 8 19.76 -5.84 12.54
C PHE A 8 20.26 -6.62 13.78
N ASN A 9 21.20 -6.06 14.54
CA ASN A 9 21.72 -6.72 15.73
C ASN A 9 20.65 -6.94 16.79
N ILE A 10 19.73 -5.99 16.97
CA ILE A 10 18.59 -6.12 17.87
C ILE A 10 17.69 -7.27 17.44
N GLU A 11 17.26 -7.29 16.18
CA GLU A 11 16.37 -8.33 15.67
C GLU A 11 17.04 -9.71 15.67
N PHE A 12 18.32 -9.79 15.25
CA PHE A 12 19.09 -11.03 15.29
C PHE A 12 19.24 -11.59 16.70
N SER A 13 19.44 -10.72 17.71
CA SER A 13 19.55 -11.14 19.11
C SER A 13 18.26 -11.70 19.71
N ARG A 14 17.11 -11.41 19.10
CA ARG A 14 15.79 -11.94 19.51
C ARG A 14 15.53 -13.36 19.03
N LEU A 15 16.28 -13.81 18.03
CA LEU A 15 16.17 -15.18 17.50
C LEU A 15 16.65 -16.20 18.54
N SER A 16 16.10 -17.40 18.50
CA SER A 16 16.66 -18.52 19.24
C SER A 16 18.11 -18.82 18.80
N LEU A 17 18.93 -19.44 19.63
CA LEU A 17 20.30 -19.81 19.26
C LEU A 17 20.33 -20.74 18.04
N GLU A 18 19.33 -21.59 17.88
CA GLU A 18 19.19 -22.46 16.72
C GLU A 18 18.90 -21.66 15.46
N ASP A 19 18.00 -20.68 15.52
CA ASP A 19 17.67 -19.83 14.36
C ASP A 19 18.83 -18.89 14.01
N GLN A 20 19.54 -18.36 15.01
CA GLN A 20 20.79 -17.60 14.76
C GLN A 20 21.80 -18.44 13.99
N LYS A 21 22.00 -19.71 14.40
CA LYS A 21 22.87 -20.63 13.70
C LYS A 21 22.42 -20.89 12.27
N ARG A 22 21.15 -21.22 12.05
CA ARG A 22 20.55 -21.41 10.72
C ARG A 22 20.73 -20.16 9.84
N PHE A 23 20.50 -18.97 10.41
CA PHE A 23 20.71 -17.71 9.72
C PHE A 23 22.18 -17.56 9.27
N MET A 24 23.12 -17.78 10.17
CA MET A 24 24.56 -17.67 9.85
C MET A 24 25.02 -18.72 8.83
N GLU A 25 24.50 -19.93 8.88
CA GLU A 25 24.77 -20.96 7.87
C GLU A 25 24.25 -20.55 6.47
N ALA A 26 23.07 -19.94 6.41
CA ALA A 26 22.47 -19.53 5.15
C ALA A 26 23.09 -18.26 4.55
N TYR A 27 23.42 -17.27 5.39
CA TYR A 27 23.84 -15.94 4.94
C TYR A 27 25.34 -15.67 5.11
N GLY A 28 26.01 -16.33 6.04
CA GLY A 28 27.45 -16.13 6.32
C GLY A 28 28.31 -16.23 5.07
N PRO A 29 28.29 -17.33 4.32
CA PRO A 29 29.13 -17.49 3.12
C PRO A 29 28.91 -16.42 2.05
N ARG A 30 27.65 -15.96 1.89
CA ARG A 30 27.30 -14.88 0.95
C ARG A 30 27.82 -13.52 1.40
N ASN A 31 27.77 -13.25 2.70
CA ASN A 31 28.26 -12.01 3.29
C ASN A 31 29.79 -11.96 3.20
N GLU A 32 30.50 -13.07 3.49
CA GLU A 32 31.94 -13.19 3.35
C GLU A 32 32.38 -12.99 1.90
N ALA A 33 31.69 -13.63 0.94
CA ALA A 33 32.00 -13.47 -0.48
C ALA A 33 31.83 -12.03 -0.96
N PHE A 34 30.78 -11.34 -0.45
CA PHE A 34 30.56 -9.93 -0.74
C PHE A 34 31.65 -9.03 -0.16
N LEU A 35 32.03 -9.26 1.10
CA LEU A 35 33.07 -8.46 1.76
C LEU A 35 34.47 -8.69 1.11
N ALA A 36 34.74 -9.89 0.65
CA ALA A 36 36.01 -10.22 -0.04
C ALA A 36 36.11 -9.54 -1.43
N ASN A 37 35.01 -9.37 -2.14
CA ASN A 37 34.96 -8.83 -3.49
C ASN A 37 33.81 -7.81 -3.65
N ARG A 38 33.79 -6.79 -2.78
CA ARG A 38 32.72 -5.78 -2.79
C ARG A 38 32.72 -5.02 -4.12
N PRO A 39 31.67 -5.11 -4.92
CA PRO A 39 31.54 -4.32 -6.14
C PRO A 39 31.36 -2.83 -5.82
N GLU A 40 31.62 -1.97 -6.81
CA GLU A 40 31.47 -0.53 -6.69
C GLU A 40 30.53 0.02 -7.76
N GLY A 41 30.11 1.28 -7.60
CA GLY A 41 29.27 2.00 -8.57
C GLY A 41 27.99 1.23 -8.91
N GLU A 42 27.62 1.17 -10.17
CA GLU A 42 26.42 0.51 -10.67
C GLU A 42 26.37 -0.99 -10.34
N ALA A 43 27.52 -1.68 -10.34
CA ALA A 43 27.60 -3.08 -9.99
C ALA A 43 27.19 -3.34 -8.52
N LEU A 44 27.52 -2.41 -7.61
CA LEU A 44 27.07 -2.47 -6.21
C LEU A 44 25.56 -2.25 -6.09
N ILE A 45 24.99 -1.32 -6.86
CA ILE A 45 23.54 -1.07 -6.88
C ILE A 45 22.81 -2.32 -7.36
N ARG A 46 23.25 -2.92 -8.46
CA ARG A 46 22.67 -4.16 -8.99
C ARG A 46 22.80 -5.32 -8.01
N TRP A 47 23.93 -5.46 -7.35
CA TRP A 47 24.13 -6.50 -6.35
C TRP A 47 23.17 -6.34 -5.16
N LYS A 48 23.04 -5.12 -4.63
CA LYS A 48 22.10 -4.81 -3.52
C LYS A 48 20.66 -5.13 -3.91
N TYR A 49 20.25 -4.72 -5.10
CA TYR A 49 18.91 -4.98 -5.62
C TYR A 49 18.63 -6.49 -5.73
N GLN A 50 19.55 -7.23 -6.38
CA GLN A 50 19.40 -8.68 -6.54
C GLN A 50 19.37 -9.40 -5.20
N ARG A 51 20.18 -8.99 -4.24
CA ARG A 51 20.19 -9.56 -2.89
C ARG A 51 18.86 -9.31 -2.19
N TYR A 52 18.36 -8.09 -2.23
CA TYR A 52 17.11 -7.72 -1.65
C TYR A 52 15.94 -8.50 -2.28
N MET A 53 15.86 -8.54 -3.60
CA MET A 53 14.79 -9.23 -4.32
C MET A 53 14.81 -10.75 -4.06
N GLN A 54 15.96 -11.37 -3.97
CA GLN A 54 16.06 -12.80 -3.63
C GLN A 54 15.49 -13.09 -2.23
N ASP A 55 15.79 -12.26 -1.26
CA ASP A 55 15.30 -12.44 0.10
C ASP A 55 13.80 -12.11 0.21
N TYR A 56 13.34 -11.07 -0.46
CA TYR A 56 11.91 -10.73 -0.57
C TYR A 56 11.10 -11.88 -1.19
N LEU A 57 11.54 -12.39 -2.34
CA LEU A 57 10.85 -13.48 -3.04
C LEU A 57 10.85 -14.81 -2.27
N ARG A 58 11.83 -15.04 -1.38
CA ARG A 58 11.77 -16.18 -0.46
C ARG A 58 10.64 -16.04 0.56
N CYS A 59 10.42 -14.84 1.07
CA CYS A 59 9.27 -14.59 1.95
C CYS A 59 7.95 -14.79 1.20
N VAL A 60 7.85 -14.28 -0.04
CA VAL A 60 6.67 -14.51 -0.91
C VAL A 60 6.44 -16.00 -1.15
N ARG A 61 7.51 -16.75 -1.44
CA ARG A 61 7.41 -18.22 -1.63
C ARG A 61 6.93 -18.94 -0.38
N SER A 62 7.44 -18.56 0.79
CA SER A 62 7.00 -19.14 2.06
C SER A 62 5.53 -18.84 2.33
N LEU A 63 5.08 -17.62 2.03
CA LEU A 63 3.67 -17.25 2.15
C LEU A 63 2.78 -18.07 1.19
N ASP A 64 3.22 -18.24 -0.06
CA ASP A 64 2.51 -19.03 -1.07
C ASP A 64 2.33 -20.49 -0.62
N ASP A 65 3.40 -21.11 -0.11
CA ASP A 65 3.35 -22.48 0.42
C ASP A 65 2.38 -22.61 1.61
N GLU A 66 2.34 -21.62 2.53
CA GLU A 66 1.43 -21.64 3.68
C GLU A 66 -0.02 -21.39 3.28
N VAL A 67 -0.27 -20.52 2.30
CA VAL A 67 -1.63 -20.33 1.73
C VAL A 67 -2.09 -21.64 1.07
N GLY A 68 -1.22 -22.30 0.29
CA GLY A 68 -1.52 -23.61 -0.30
C GLY A 68 -1.95 -24.63 0.76
N ARG A 69 -1.19 -24.77 1.84
CA ARG A 69 -1.52 -25.67 2.96
C ARG A 69 -2.87 -25.36 3.62
N LEU A 70 -3.22 -24.06 3.73
CA LEU A 70 -4.52 -23.67 4.26
C LEU A 70 -5.66 -24.09 3.32
N LEU A 71 -5.48 -23.90 2.01
CA LEU A 71 -6.47 -24.31 1.01
C LEU A 71 -6.66 -25.83 0.98
N ASP A 72 -5.56 -26.59 1.01
CA ASP A 72 -5.60 -28.06 1.10
C ASP A 72 -6.37 -28.51 2.36
N TYR A 73 -6.12 -27.87 3.51
CA TYR A 73 -6.84 -28.16 4.76
C TYR A 73 -8.34 -27.90 4.63
N LEU A 74 -8.77 -26.81 4.00
CA LEU A 74 -10.19 -26.53 3.80
C LEU A 74 -10.85 -27.60 2.92
N ASP A 75 -10.17 -28.07 1.89
CA ASP A 75 -10.63 -29.15 1.02
C ASP A 75 -10.74 -30.47 1.78
N GLU A 76 -9.71 -30.86 2.51
CA GLU A 76 -9.70 -32.09 3.32
C GLU A 76 -10.79 -32.11 4.38
N GLN A 77 -11.17 -30.96 4.92
CA GLN A 77 -12.25 -30.83 5.91
C GLN A 77 -13.64 -30.66 5.27
N GLY A 78 -13.75 -30.56 3.95
CA GLY A 78 -15.00 -30.32 3.23
C GLY A 78 -15.62 -28.96 3.54
N LEU A 79 -14.78 -27.96 3.82
CA LEU A 79 -15.20 -26.59 4.18
C LEU A 79 -15.17 -25.62 3.00
N THR A 80 -14.52 -25.95 1.90
CA THR A 80 -14.25 -25.07 0.77
C THR A 80 -15.52 -24.44 0.22
N ASP A 81 -16.59 -25.20 0.02
CA ASP A 81 -17.84 -24.70 -0.56
C ASP A 81 -18.59 -23.70 0.36
N ASN A 82 -18.30 -23.70 1.65
CA ASN A 82 -18.93 -22.81 2.62
C ASN A 82 -17.95 -21.84 3.26
N THR A 83 -16.88 -21.50 2.56
CA THR A 83 -15.84 -20.56 3.06
C THR A 83 -15.60 -19.46 2.04
N LEU A 84 -15.78 -18.20 2.48
CA LEU A 84 -15.31 -17.04 1.74
C LEU A 84 -13.82 -16.85 2.00
N ILE A 85 -13.01 -16.93 0.97
CA ILE A 85 -11.57 -16.72 1.02
C ILE A 85 -11.27 -15.35 0.41
N VAL A 86 -10.57 -14.51 1.17
CA VAL A 86 -10.11 -13.20 0.71
C VAL A 86 -8.59 -13.13 0.88
N TYR A 87 -7.87 -13.04 -0.23
CA TYR A 87 -6.44 -12.78 -0.24
C TYR A 87 -6.17 -11.33 -0.63
N THR A 88 -5.52 -10.59 0.25
CA THR A 88 -5.23 -9.17 0.04
C THR A 88 -4.01 -8.73 0.85
N SER A 89 -3.65 -7.45 0.74
CA SER A 89 -2.67 -6.78 1.58
C SER A 89 -3.24 -5.46 2.10
N ASP A 90 -2.74 -4.99 3.23
CA ASP A 90 -3.09 -3.69 3.81
C ASP A 90 -2.51 -2.53 3.00
N GLN A 91 -1.45 -2.77 2.22
CA GLN A 91 -0.71 -1.78 1.44
C GLN A 91 0.15 -2.44 0.36
N GLY A 92 0.59 -1.63 -0.62
CA GLY A 92 1.66 -2.00 -1.54
C GLY A 92 3.05 -1.76 -0.94
N PHE A 93 4.10 -1.86 -1.76
CA PHE A 93 5.48 -1.69 -1.33
C PHE A 93 6.40 -1.33 -2.49
N TYR A 94 7.25 -0.31 -2.33
CA TYR A 94 8.31 0.02 -3.30
C TYR A 94 9.46 -0.97 -3.18
N MET A 95 9.92 -1.48 -4.30
CA MET A 95 11.07 -2.38 -4.38
C MET A 95 12.23 -1.76 -5.18
N GLY A 96 12.33 -0.44 -5.15
CA GLY A 96 13.30 0.36 -5.87
C GLY A 96 12.70 1.35 -6.85
N GLU A 97 11.39 1.23 -7.15
CA GLU A 97 10.65 2.21 -7.94
C GLU A 97 10.74 3.59 -7.28
N HIS A 98 10.79 4.65 -8.06
CA HIS A 98 11.03 6.03 -7.60
C HIS A 98 12.31 6.21 -6.75
N GLY A 99 13.21 5.20 -6.73
CA GLY A 99 14.41 5.17 -5.89
C GLY A 99 14.15 4.82 -4.42
N TRP A 100 12.98 4.29 -4.09
CA TRP A 100 12.58 3.99 -2.72
C TRP A 100 12.40 2.50 -2.45
N PHE A 101 12.50 2.16 -1.17
CA PHE A 101 12.03 0.95 -0.53
C PHE A 101 11.13 1.38 0.61
N ASP A 102 10.02 0.69 0.86
CA ASP A 102 8.99 1.01 1.84
C ASP A 102 7.65 1.40 1.16
N LYS A 103 6.85 2.28 1.74
CA LYS A 103 5.48 2.61 1.33
C LYS A 103 5.17 4.06 1.76
N ARG A 104 3.95 4.52 1.64
CA ARG A 104 3.33 5.75 2.20
C ARG A 104 2.97 6.82 1.19
N PHE A 105 3.79 7.02 0.16
CA PHE A 105 3.37 7.92 -0.90
C PHE A 105 2.22 7.32 -1.72
N MET A 106 1.36 8.17 -2.27
CA MET A 106 0.18 7.77 -3.02
C MET A 106 0.50 7.30 -4.46
N TYR A 107 1.67 6.69 -4.70
CA TYR A 107 1.97 6.07 -6.00
C TYR A 107 1.50 4.62 -6.05
N GLU A 108 1.29 4.10 -7.27
CA GLU A 108 0.69 2.79 -7.47
C GLU A 108 1.37 1.64 -6.71
N GLU A 109 2.70 1.66 -6.61
CA GLU A 109 3.46 0.61 -5.92
C GLU A 109 3.12 0.53 -4.43
N SER A 110 2.81 1.66 -3.80
CA SER A 110 2.39 1.74 -2.40
C SER A 110 0.87 1.62 -2.23
N PHE A 111 0.11 2.05 -3.22
CA PHE A 111 -1.34 2.24 -3.14
C PHE A 111 -2.12 1.03 -3.64
N ARG A 112 -1.65 0.38 -4.69
CA ARG A 112 -2.30 -0.77 -5.30
C ARG A 112 -1.92 -2.06 -4.60
N THR A 113 -2.93 -2.79 -4.09
CA THR A 113 -2.75 -4.08 -3.42
C THR A 113 -3.43 -5.20 -4.22
N PRO A 114 -2.98 -6.45 -4.08
CA PRO A 114 -3.73 -7.57 -4.62
C PRO A 114 -5.07 -7.69 -3.89
N LEU A 115 -6.11 -8.10 -4.62
CA LEU A 115 -7.38 -8.53 -4.05
C LEU A 115 -7.91 -9.71 -4.86
N ILE A 116 -7.96 -10.86 -4.23
CA ILE A 116 -8.52 -12.09 -4.79
C ILE A 116 -9.61 -12.57 -3.84
N ILE A 117 -10.80 -12.84 -4.39
CA ILE A 117 -11.94 -13.33 -3.63
C ILE A 117 -12.39 -14.66 -4.26
N SER A 118 -12.54 -15.68 -3.42
CA SER A 118 -13.08 -16.98 -3.82
C SER A 118 -14.18 -17.41 -2.86
N TRP A 119 -15.33 -17.72 -3.41
CA TRP A 119 -16.46 -18.29 -2.68
C TRP A 119 -17.32 -19.13 -3.64
N PRO A 120 -17.16 -20.44 -3.65
CA PRO A 120 -17.86 -21.31 -4.57
C PRO A 120 -19.39 -21.12 -4.50
N GLY A 121 -20.02 -21.04 -5.67
CA GLY A 121 -21.48 -20.83 -5.77
C GLY A 121 -21.94 -19.37 -5.59
N HIS A 122 -21.07 -18.45 -5.16
CA HIS A 122 -21.40 -17.05 -4.92
C HIS A 122 -20.55 -16.08 -5.75
N VAL A 123 -19.29 -16.40 -5.95
CA VAL A 123 -18.39 -15.61 -6.80
C VAL A 123 -18.13 -16.40 -8.08
N ALA A 124 -18.40 -15.80 -9.23
CA ALA A 124 -18.18 -16.46 -10.51
C ALA A 124 -16.68 -16.72 -10.73
N PRO A 125 -16.28 -17.98 -11.03
CA PRO A 125 -14.86 -18.32 -11.19
C PRO A 125 -14.25 -17.64 -12.43
N GLY A 126 -12.99 -17.21 -12.30
CA GLY A 126 -12.24 -16.57 -13.39
C GLY A 126 -12.67 -15.14 -13.73
N THR A 127 -13.56 -14.54 -12.93
CA THR A 127 -14.00 -13.15 -13.10
C THR A 127 -12.85 -12.18 -12.79
N VAL A 128 -12.70 -11.16 -13.65
CA VAL A 128 -11.82 -10.00 -13.39
C VAL A 128 -12.69 -8.77 -13.27
N CYS A 129 -12.47 -8.01 -12.21
CA CYS A 129 -13.22 -6.77 -11.92
C CYS A 129 -12.27 -5.58 -11.93
N ASP A 130 -12.60 -4.56 -12.75
CA ASP A 130 -11.85 -3.31 -12.87
C ASP A 130 -12.46 -2.16 -12.06
N ALA A 131 -13.44 -2.44 -11.21
CA ALA A 131 -14.06 -1.44 -10.36
C ALA A 131 -13.05 -0.89 -9.33
N LEU A 132 -13.17 0.39 -9.01
CA LEU A 132 -12.37 0.99 -7.94
C LEU A 132 -12.86 0.47 -6.58
N VAL A 133 -11.97 -0.20 -5.87
CA VAL A 133 -12.22 -0.78 -4.53
C VAL A 133 -11.12 -0.33 -3.57
N GLN A 134 -11.39 -0.39 -2.27
CA GLN A 134 -10.41 -0.01 -1.25
C GLN A 134 -10.57 -0.89 0.01
N ASN A 135 -9.55 -0.88 0.85
CA ASN A 135 -9.52 -1.72 2.05
C ASN A 135 -10.66 -1.47 3.05
N ILE A 136 -11.24 -0.26 3.09
CA ILE A 136 -12.41 0.03 3.92
C ILE A 136 -13.67 -0.72 3.48
N ASP A 137 -13.68 -1.33 2.29
CA ASP A 137 -14.80 -2.11 1.75
C ASP A 137 -14.84 -3.54 2.31
N TYR A 138 -13.75 -4.02 2.90
CA TYR A 138 -13.67 -5.41 3.37
C TYR A 138 -14.61 -5.67 4.55
N ALA A 139 -14.63 -4.81 5.55
CA ALA A 139 -15.48 -4.98 6.71
C ALA A 139 -16.98 -4.99 6.34
N PRO A 140 -17.53 -4.01 5.59
CA PRO A 140 -18.93 -4.06 5.16
C PRO A 140 -19.22 -5.28 4.25
N THR A 141 -18.26 -5.73 3.44
CA THR A 141 -18.42 -6.96 2.64
C THR A 141 -18.60 -8.20 3.51
N LEU A 142 -17.79 -8.34 4.57
CA LEU A 142 -17.88 -9.49 5.48
C LEU A 142 -19.19 -9.47 6.27
N LEU A 143 -19.68 -8.29 6.68
CA LEU A 143 -20.98 -8.15 7.34
C LEU A 143 -22.13 -8.52 6.41
N ASP A 144 -22.11 -8.03 5.17
CA ASP A 144 -23.12 -8.30 4.16
C ASP A 144 -23.21 -9.81 3.85
N VAL A 145 -22.05 -10.46 3.63
CA VAL A 145 -21.95 -11.91 3.42
C VAL A 145 -22.48 -12.70 4.62
N ALA A 146 -22.28 -12.21 5.83
CA ALA A 146 -22.77 -12.82 7.05
C ALA A 146 -24.26 -12.54 7.32
N GLY A 147 -24.94 -11.73 6.50
CA GLY A 147 -26.33 -11.31 6.71
C GLY A 147 -26.50 -10.40 7.93
N VAL A 148 -25.47 -9.63 8.28
CA VAL A 148 -25.46 -8.69 9.41
C VAL A 148 -25.59 -7.26 8.90
N ASP A 149 -26.40 -6.45 9.56
CA ASP A 149 -26.57 -5.04 9.21
C ASP A 149 -25.22 -4.28 9.23
N ILE A 150 -24.97 -3.49 8.18
CA ILE A 150 -23.77 -2.67 8.07
C ILE A 150 -24.01 -1.36 8.86
N PRO A 151 -23.20 -1.06 9.88
CA PRO A 151 -23.30 0.19 10.62
C PRO A 151 -23.14 1.42 9.71
N SER A 152 -23.95 2.44 9.94
CA SER A 152 -23.96 3.68 9.12
C SER A 152 -22.67 4.49 9.21
N GLU A 153 -21.83 4.23 10.20
CA GLU A 153 -20.53 4.85 10.41
C GLU A 153 -19.44 4.25 9.51
N MET A 154 -19.70 3.12 8.84
CA MET A 154 -18.79 2.52 7.89
C MET A 154 -18.88 3.23 6.54
N TRP A 155 -17.77 3.75 6.06
CA TRP A 155 -17.71 4.50 4.79
C TRP A 155 -17.45 3.60 3.56
N GLY A 156 -17.01 2.37 3.79
CA GLY A 156 -16.85 1.38 2.74
C GLY A 156 -18.19 0.89 2.20
N VAL A 157 -18.17 0.31 1.01
CA VAL A 157 -19.34 -0.33 0.40
C VAL A 157 -19.07 -1.83 0.21
N PRO A 158 -20.07 -2.70 0.37
CA PRO A 158 -19.87 -4.14 0.22
C PRO A 158 -19.48 -4.49 -1.23
N LEU A 159 -18.45 -5.31 -1.37
CA LEU A 159 -17.96 -5.82 -2.66
C LEU A 159 -18.84 -6.95 -3.21
N SER A 160 -19.78 -7.47 -2.43
CA SER A 160 -20.73 -8.51 -2.84
C SER A 160 -21.52 -8.14 -4.10
N ALA A 161 -21.77 -6.86 -4.32
CA ALA A 161 -22.37 -6.34 -5.56
C ALA A 161 -21.55 -6.64 -6.83
N LEU A 162 -20.27 -7.03 -6.69
CA LEU A 162 -19.35 -7.35 -7.78
C LEU A 162 -19.18 -8.87 -7.99
N PHE A 163 -19.77 -9.71 -7.14
CA PHE A 163 -19.47 -11.16 -7.10
C PHE A 163 -20.03 -11.94 -8.29
N GLU A 164 -21.17 -11.51 -8.84
CA GLU A 164 -21.88 -12.27 -9.87
C GLU A 164 -21.12 -12.31 -11.21
N ASP A 165 -20.68 -11.14 -11.70
CA ASP A 165 -20.03 -11.04 -13.02
C ASP A 165 -18.85 -10.04 -13.06
N GLY A 166 -18.45 -9.51 -11.91
CA GLY A 166 -17.37 -8.53 -11.78
C GLY A 166 -17.71 -7.13 -12.30
N LYS A 167 -18.97 -6.88 -12.67
CA LYS A 167 -19.38 -5.57 -13.15
C LYS A 167 -19.88 -4.69 -12.03
N ALA A 168 -19.38 -3.48 -12.01
CA ALA A 168 -19.87 -2.47 -11.07
C ALA A 168 -21.27 -2.00 -11.45
N PRO A 169 -22.18 -1.80 -10.49
CA PRO A 169 -23.42 -1.08 -10.71
C PRO A 169 -23.19 0.34 -11.22
N ASP A 170 -24.16 0.91 -11.92
CA ASP A 170 -24.05 2.25 -12.52
C ASP A 170 -23.74 3.37 -11.50
N ASN A 171 -24.14 3.17 -10.25
CA ASN A 171 -23.87 4.09 -9.14
C ASN A 171 -22.59 3.75 -8.36
N TRP A 172 -21.73 2.87 -8.87
CA TRP A 172 -20.46 2.58 -8.23
C TRP A 172 -19.54 3.80 -8.24
N ARG A 173 -18.64 3.87 -7.25
CA ARG A 173 -17.69 4.99 -7.15
C ARG A 173 -16.79 5.05 -8.38
N ASP A 174 -16.47 6.25 -8.81
CA ASP A 174 -15.54 6.55 -9.92
C ASP A 174 -14.25 7.25 -9.44
N GLU A 175 -14.08 7.34 -8.10
CA GLU A 175 -12.90 7.93 -7.46
C GLU A 175 -12.61 7.30 -6.10
N LEU A 176 -11.34 7.34 -5.70
CA LEU A 176 -10.87 7.02 -4.37
C LEU A 176 -10.14 8.22 -3.78
N TYR A 177 -10.28 8.41 -2.47
CA TYR A 177 -9.56 9.41 -1.70
C TYR A 177 -8.54 8.74 -0.80
N TYR A 178 -7.36 9.36 -0.68
CA TYR A 178 -6.29 8.95 0.22
C TYR A 178 -5.78 10.14 1.02
N HIS A 179 -5.39 9.92 2.29
CA HIS A 179 -4.75 10.92 3.11
C HIS A 179 -3.66 10.30 3.97
N TYR A 180 -2.44 10.86 3.88
CA TYR A 180 -1.32 10.53 4.73
C TYR A 180 -1.10 11.61 5.79
N TRP A 181 -1.39 11.27 7.04
CA TRP A 181 -1.35 12.19 8.19
C TRP A 181 -0.01 12.20 8.95
N ASP A 182 0.78 11.13 8.83
CA ASP A 182 1.88 10.78 9.72
C ASP A 182 3.15 11.62 9.49
N TYR A 183 2.98 12.95 9.41
CA TYR A 183 4.09 13.91 9.34
C TYR A 183 3.96 14.93 10.47
N PRO A 184 5.06 15.28 11.15
CA PRO A 184 6.43 14.77 11.04
C PRO A 184 6.63 13.52 11.88
N ALA A 185 6.84 12.39 11.23
CA ALA A 185 7.07 11.11 11.88
C ALA A 185 8.45 10.52 11.53
N ILE A 186 8.70 9.31 12.00
CA ILE A 186 9.98 8.62 11.88
C ILE A 186 10.43 8.46 10.41
N HIS A 187 9.48 8.30 9.49
CA HIS A 187 9.72 8.09 8.07
C HIS A 187 9.94 9.38 7.27
N ASN A 188 9.59 10.52 7.84
CA ASN A 188 9.74 11.83 7.23
C ASN A 188 9.10 11.98 5.83
N VAL A 189 8.02 11.25 5.59
CA VAL A 189 7.18 11.43 4.41
C VAL A 189 6.28 12.65 4.64
N ARG A 190 6.30 13.60 3.70
CA ARG A 190 5.51 14.84 3.80
C ARG A 190 4.02 14.52 3.79
N ARG A 191 3.24 15.27 4.60
CA ARG A 191 1.78 15.13 4.60
C ARG A 191 1.25 15.39 3.21
N HIS A 192 0.36 14.51 2.75
CA HIS A 192 -0.29 14.67 1.47
C HIS A 192 -1.64 13.96 1.47
N ASP A 193 -2.49 14.41 0.60
CA ASP A 193 -3.71 13.73 0.26
C ASP A 193 -3.95 13.80 -1.25
N GLY A 194 -4.90 13.07 -1.73
CA GLY A 194 -5.15 13.04 -3.15
C GLY A 194 -6.39 12.26 -3.55
N ILE A 195 -6.65 12.29 -4.83
CA ILE A 195 -7.77 11.59 -5.45
C ILE A 195 -7.27 10.83 -6.67
N ILE A 196 -7.72 9.60 -6.79
CA ILE A 196 -7.49 8.76 -7.96
C ILE A 196 -8.83 8.42 -8.62
N THR A 197 -8.86 8.52 -9.94
CA THR A 197 -9.87 7.94 -10.80
C THR A 197 -9.25 6.79 -11.60
N ARG A 198 -10.00 6.14 -12.48
CA ARG A 198 -9.44 5.10 -13.36
C ARG A 198 -8.30 5.62 -14.24
N ASP A 199 -8.38 6.88 -14.67
CA ASP A 199 -7.47 7.45 -15.68
C ASP A 199 -6.45 8.43 -15.10
N PHE A 200 -6.74 9.05 -13.98
CA PHE A 200 -5.96 10.18 -13.46
C PHE A 200 -5.74 10.10 -11.97
N LYS A 201 -4.58 10.58 -11.54
CA LYS A 201 -4.27 10.79 -10.13
C LYS A 201 -3.84 12.23 -9.89
N LEU A 202 -4.34 12.85 -8.82
CA LEU A 202 -3.91 14.16 -8.33
C LEU A 202 -3.48 14.04 -6.87
N ILE A 203 -2.30 14.52 -6.54
CA ILE A 203 -1.73 14.49 -5.19
C ILE A 203 -1.43 15.93 -4.77
N HIS A 204 -1.77 16.28 -3.53
CA HIS A 204 -1.49 17.55 -2.92
C HIS A 204 -0.61 17.36 -1.68
N PHE A 205 0.64 17.76 -1.76
CA PHE A 205 1.57 17.81 -0.63
C PHE A 205 1.41 19.14 0.08
N LYS A 206 0.98 19.11 1.33
CA LYS A 206 0.78 20.33 2.12
C LYS A 206 1.05 20.10 3.58
N ASP A 207 2.03 20.81 4.12
CA ASP A 207 2.32 20.88 5.54
C ASP A 207 3.06 22.16 5.91
N GLU A 208 3.07 22.50 7.20
CA GLU A 208 3.70 23.69 7.75
C GLU A 208 5.23 23.58 7.85
N GLY A 209 5.81 22.45 7.49
CA GLY A 209 7.22 22.18 7.72
C GLY A 209 7.54 21.98 9.20
N GLY A 210 8.79 21.72 9.49
CA GLY A 210 9.33 21.60 10.84
C GLY A 210 8.77 20.42 11.63
N GLY A 211 9.60 19.49 12.04
CA GLY A 211 9.16 18.37 12.85
C GLY A 211 10.34 17.52 13.30
N ASN A 212 10.23 16.84 14.43
CA ASN A 212 11.28 15.99 15.01
C ASN A 212 12.66 16.66 15.08
N GLY A 213 12.70 17.99 15.36
CA GLY A 213 13.93 18.76 15.40
C GLY A 213 14.52 19.15 14.04
N ARG A 214 13.82 18.89 12.94
CA ARG A 214 14.21 19.30 11.59
C ARG A 214 13.71 20.70 11.26
N LYS A 215 14.44 21.39 10.41
CA LYS A 215 14.08 22.71 9.88
C LYS A 215 13.58 22.59 8.44
N ASP A 216 12.66 21.65 8.20
CA ASP A 216 12.06 21.50 6.88
C ASP A 216 11.18 22.73 6.59
N ALA A 217 11.29 23.28 5.38
CA ALA A 217 10.42 24.36 4.94
C ALA A 217 8.97 23.85 4.76
N PRO A 218 7.97 24.73 4.92
CA PRO A 218 6.59 24.41 4.50
C PRO A 218 6.55 23.94 3.06
N ILE A 219 5.60 23.08 2.73
CA ILE A 219 5.34 22.63 1.36
C ILE A 219 3.89 22.92 0.98
N ASP A 220 3.66 23.37 -0.25
CA ASP A 220 2.39 23.39 -0.94
C ASP A 220 2.66 23.07 -2.41
N ALA A 221 2.64 21.78 -2.74
CA ALA A 221 3.01 21.27 -4.05
C ALA A 221 2.00 20.26 -4.59
N TRP A 222 1.88 20.25 -5.91
CA TRP A 222 0.93 19.39 -6.60
C TRP A 222 1.62 18.45 -7.56
N GLU A 223 1.08 17.24 -7.66
CA GLU A 223 1.44 16.29 -8.69
C GLU A 223 0.18 15.78 -9.40
N PHE A 224 0.29 15.60 -10.70
CA PHE A 224 -0.78 15.06 -11.53
C PHE A 224 -0.21 14.05 -12.51
N TYR A 225 -0.92 12.91 -12.64
CA TYR A 225 -0.53 11.82 -13.52
C TYR A 225 -1.71 11.37 -14.39
N ASP A 226 -1.47 11.17 -15.69
CA ASP A 226 -2.36 10.48 -16.60
C ASP A 226 -1.94 9.01 -16.66
N LEU A 227 -2.63 8.17 -15.90
CA LEU A 227 -2.29 6.74 -15.71
C LEU A 227 -2.41 5.92 -16.98
N ARG A 228 -3.09 6.43 -18.03
CA ARG A 228 -3.20 5.77 -19.33
C ARG A 228 -1.92 5.82 -20.14
N VAL A 229 -1.09 6.82 -19.90
CA VAL A 229 0.17 7.08 -20.64
C VAL A 229 1.41 7.04 -19.76
N ASP A 230 1.24 7.22 -18.46
CA ASP A 230 2.29 7.15 -17.44
C ASP A 230 1.80 6.33 -16.22
N PRO A 231 1.55 5.03 -16.38
CA PRO A 231 1.06 4.17 -15.30
C PRO A 231 2.09 3.95 -14.19
N THR A 232 3.33 4.36 -14.38
CA THR A 232 4.43 4.29 -13.40
C THR A 232 4.71 5.62 -12.72
N GLU A 233 3.93 6.66 -12.99
CA GLU A 233 3.93 7.96 -12.30
C GLU A 233 5.31 8.61 -12.18
N VAL A 234 6.10 8.53 -13.26
CA VAL A 234 7.47 9.07 -13.32
C VAL A 234 7.49 10.55 -13.72
N ARG A 235 6.46 11.00 -14.46
CA ARG A 235 6.41 12.33 -15.04
C ARG A 235 5.24 13.14 -14.49
N ASN A 236 5.51 13.99 -13.49
CA ASN A 236 4.52 14.96 -13.03
C ASN A 236 4.08 15.89 -14.15
N ALA A 237 2.81 15.80 -14.55
CA ALA A 237 2.20 16.57 -15.63
C ALA A 237 1.29 17.72 -15.12
N TYR A 238 1.45 18.12 -13.85
CA TYR A 238 0.60 19.13 -13.23
C TYR A 238 0.61 20.48 -13.96
N ASP A 239 1.76 20.91 -14.42
CA ASP A 239 1.94 22.19 -15.12
C ASP A 239 1.84 22.07 -16.66
N ASP A 240 1.50 20.89 -17.18
CA ASP A 240 1.33 20.68 -18.62
C ASP A 240 0.01 21.32 -19.10
N PRO A 241 0.06 22.32 -20.00
CA PRO A 241 -1.14 23.02 -20.47
C PRO A 241 -2.22 22.10 -21.08
N ARG A 242 -1.83 20.93 -21.60
CA ARG A 242 -2.76 19.95 -22.17
C ARG A 242 -3.71 19.38 -21.12
N TYR A 243 -3.32 19.38 -19.85
CA TYR A 243 -4.11 18.86 -18.75
C TYR A 243 -4.76 19.93 -17.87
N ALA A 244 -4.60 21.22 -18.18
CA ALA A 244 -5.07 22.32 -17.31
C ALA A 244 -6.55 22.19 -16.91
N GLU A 245 -7.43 21.84 -17.83
CA GLU A 245 -8.86 21.63 -17.53
C GLU A 245 -9.08 20.38 -16.65
N THR A 246 -8.36 19.27 -16.96
CA THR A 246 -8.46 18.05 -16.17
C THR A 246 -7.93 18.24 -14.75
N VAL A 247 -6.79 18.91 -14.59
CA VAL A 247 -6.26 19.29 -13.27
C VAL A 247 -7.26 20.14 -12.48
N SER A 248 -7.87 21.15 -13.13
CA SER A 248 -8.88 21.99 -12.48
C SER A 248 -10.09 21.17 -12.00
N ARG A 249 -10.60 20.26 -12.83
CA ARG A 249 -11.68 19.33 -12.48
C ARG A 249 -11.28 18.40 -11.32
N MET A 250 -10.09 17.81 -11.35
CA MET A 250 -9.59 16.94 -10.28
C MET A 250 -9.40 17.69 -8.95
N LYS A 251 -8.92 18.93 -9.00
CA LYS A 251 -8.82 19.80 -7.80
C LYS A 251 -10.20 20.07 -7.19
N LYS A 252 -11.20 20.31 -8.03
CA LYS A 252 -12.58 20.49 -7.55
C LYS A 252 -13.10 19.22 -6.89
N ARG A 253 -12.93 18.05 -7.52
CA ARG A 253 -13.32 16.75 -6.95
C ARG A 253 -12.63 16.50 -5.61
N LEU A 254 -11.33 16.75 -5.50
CA LEU A 254 -10.59 16.62 -4.24
C LEU A 254 -11.15 17.54 -3.15
N SER A 255 -11.46 18.79 -3.49
CA SER A 255 -12.09 19.74 -2.56
C SER A 255 -13.47 19.27 -2.09
N ASP A 256 -14.29 18.79 -3.02
CA ASP A 256 -15.63 18.28 -2.71
C ASP A 256 -15.53 17.04 -1.80
N LYS A 257 -14.60 16.13 -2.08
CA LYS A 257 -14.37 14.92 -1.27
C LYS A 257 -13.87 15.25 0.14
N ARG A 258 -12.97 16.19 0.29
CA ARG A 258 -12.54 16.70 1.61
C ARG A 258 -13.72 17.25 2.42
N ALA A 259 -14.62 17.99 1.77
CA ALA A 259 -15.80 18.53 2.42
C ALA A 259 -16.80 17.42 2.82
N GLU A 260 -17.05 16.46 1.93
CA GLU A 260 -17.90 15.28 2.16
C GLU A 260 -17.41 14.47 3.37
N LEU A 261 -16.10 14.21 3.44
CA LEU A 261 -15.49 13.42 4.50
C LEU A 261 -15.20 14.22 5.78
N GLY A 262 -15.50 15.52 5.80
CA GLY A 262 -15.23 16.39 6.94
C GLY A 262 -13.75 16.49 7.31
N VAL A 263 -12.87 16.41 6.30
CA VAL A 263 -11.42 16.50 6.50
C VAL A 263 -11.06 17.92 6.95
N ASP A 264 -10.67 18.05 8.21
CA ASP A 264 -10.24 19.33 8.80
C ASP A 264 -8.76 19.22 9.18
N GLU A 265 -7.89 19.74 8.32
CA GLU A 265 -6.44 19.74 8.52
C GLU A 265 -6.01 20.44 9.84
N ARG A 266 -6.86 21.34 10.38
CA ARG A 266 -6.60 22.04 11.65
C ARG A 266 -6.89 21.19 12.88
N LYS A 267 -7.64 20.08 12.73
CA LYS A 267 -7.95 19.16 13.84
C LYS A 267 -6.84 18.17 14.16
N PHE A 268 -5.84 18.04 13.29
CA PHE A 268 -4.67 17.24 13.60
C PHE A 268 -3.73 18.04 14.49
N ASP A 269 -4.05 18.12 15.77
CA ASP A 269 -3.20 18.70 16.79
C ASP A 269 -2.20 17.63 17.27
N LEU A 270 -0.95 17.76 16.81
CA LEU A 270 0.14 16.87 17.19
C LEU A 270 0.40 16.90 18.70
N GLU A 271 0.16 18.02 19.39
CA GLU A 271 0.29 18.13 20.84
C GLU A 271 -0.82 17.39 21.58
N ALA A 272 -2.06 17.48 21.10
CA ALA A 272 -3.15 16.69 21.62
C ALA A 272 -2.91 15.18 21.46
N TRP A 273 -2.28 14.75 20.35
CA TRP A 273 -1.89 13.35 20.16
C TRP A 273 -0.77 12.90 21.10
N LYS A 274 0.26 13.70 21.30
CA LYS A 274 1.36 13.42 22.23
C LYS A 274 0.90 13.33 23.69
N ASN A 275 -0.14 14.07 24.05
CA ASN A 275 -0.69 14.13 25.42
C ASN A 275 -1.73 13.03 25.70
N ARG A 276 -2.02 12.13 24.75
CA ARG A 276 -2.91 10.96 24.92
C ARG A 276 -2.22 9.72 25.50
N LYS A 277 -0.96 9.84 25.94
CA LYS A 277 -0.22 8.73 26.59
C LYS A 277 -0.42 8.75 28.09
#